data_8793febbc6b4402d3ed247f4570bdf98
#
_entry.id   8793febbc6b4402d3ed247f4570bdf98
#
_cell.length_a   1.000
_cell.length_b   1.000
_cell.length_c   1.000
_cell.angle_alpha   90.00
_cell.angle_beta   90.00
_cell.angle_gamma   90.00
#
_symmetry.space_group_name_H-M   'P 1'
#
loop_
_entity.id
_entity.type
_entity.pdbx_description
1 polymer ?
#
loop_
_entity_poly.entity_id
_entity_poly.type
_entity_poly.pdbx_seq_one_letter_code
_entity_poly.pdbx_strand_id
1 'polypeptide(L)'
;MTLRGRGVDDAAAARAVRDLADDAAKHGVRIVLYPHKGFLVATAEEGLRIVRQVGRPNVGVTFNLAHEIAAGNAARLDAVIETCGEHLFLVSINGADPEGGWERVIRPLDEGTVDVRGLVQRLAQRGYAGPVGLQCYAIKGDPETLLRRSMAVWRTWSTAR
;
A
#
# COMPACT_ATOMS: atom_id res chain seq x y z
N MET A 1 8.28 3.20 5.55
CA MET A 1 9.57 2.47 5.62
C MET A 1 9.40 1.02 5.19
N THR A 2 10.41 0.38 4.64
CA THR A 2 10.42 -1.05 4.32
C THR A 2 11.31 -1.80 5.32
N LEU A 3 10.89 -2.99 5.75
CA LEU A 3 11.65 -3.84 6.66
C LEU A 3 12.36 -4.94 5.88
N ARG A 4 13.69 -4.84 5.83
CA ARG A 4 14.58 -5.87 5.26
C ARG A 4 15.22 -6.63 6.40
N GLY A 5 15.26 -7.95 6.30
CA GLY A 5 15.97 -8.74 7.29
C GLY A 5 15.92 -10.23 6.96
N ARG A 6 17.08 -10.87 6.81
CA ARG A 6 17.18 -12.33 6.91
C ARG A 6 17.42 -12.66 8.38
N GLY A 7 16.55 -13.49 8.97
CA GLY A 7 16.70 -13.91 10.37
C GLY A 7 16.29 -12.88 11.43
N VAL A 8 15.65 -11.78 11.03
CA VAL A 8 15.01 -10.84 11.97
C VAL A 8 13.59 -11.34 12.23
N ASP A 9 13.24 -11.56 13.49
CA ASP A 9 11.87 -11.90 13.89
C ASP A 9 11.00 -10.65 14.06
N ASP A 10 9.69 -10.86 14.10
CA ASP A 10 8.71 -9.80 14.26
C ASP A 10 8.94 -8.98 15.55
N ALA A 11 9.40 -9.60 16.63
CA ALA A 11 9.64 -8.92 17.90
C ALA A 11 10.82 -7.95 17.83
N ALA A 12 11.92 -8.38 17.16
CA ALA A 12 13.06 -7.49 16.92
C ALA A 12 12.70 -6.33 15.99
N ALA A 13 11.93 -6.61 14.93
CA ALA A 13 11.40 -5.59 14.04
C ALA A 13 10.49 -4.60 14.78
N ALA A 14 9.60 -5.09 15.64
CA ALA A 14 8.68 -4.26 16.41
C ALA A 14 9.44 -3.35 17.42
N ARG A 15 10.51 -3.84 18.05
CA ARG A 15 11.35 -3.00 18.92
C ARG A 15 11.97 -1.85 18.14
N ALA A 16 12.64 -2.13 17.01
CA ALA A 16 13.28 -1.11 16.20
C ALA A 16 12.27 -0.06 15.65
N VAL A 17 11.08 -0.51 15.24
CA VAL A 17 10.01 0.38 14.78
C VAL A 17 9.46 1.21 15.95
N ARG A 18 9.36 0.67 17.13
CA ARG A 18 8.89 1.38 18.34
C ARG A 18 9.83 2.52 18.70
N ASP A 19 11.14 2.26 18.76
CA ASP A 19 12.14 3.30 19.07
C ASP A 19 12.04 4.46 18.06
N LEU A 20 11.95 4.12 16.76
CA LEU A 20 11.77 5.12 15.71
C LEU A 20 10.42 5.86 15.83
N ALA A 21 9.35 5.16 16.20
CA ALA A 21 8.02 5.77 16.37
C ALA A 21 7.98 6.76 17.55
N ASP A 22 8.66 6.43 18.65
CA ASP A 22 8.76 7.29 19.82
C ASP A 22 9.53 8.59 19.50
N ASP A 23 10.58 8.50 18.67
CA ASP A 23 11.29 9.69 18.18
C ASP A 23 10.45 10.49 17.17
N ALA A 24 9.81 9.83 16.22
CA ALA A 24 8.96 10.47 15.22
C ALA A 24 7.77 11.19 15.85
N ALA A 25 7.20 10.66 16.93
CA ALA A 25 6.09 11.27 17.66
C ALA A 25 6.43 12.65 18.24
N LYS A 26 7.67 12.86 18.65
CA LYS A 26 8.17 14.18 19.16
C LYS A 26 8.06 15.28 18.11
N HIS A 27 7.99 14.90 16.84
CA HIS A 27 7.90 15.80 15.69
C HIS A 27 6.55 15.73 14.96
N GLY A 28 5.54 15.07 15.54
CA GLY A 28 4.24 14.87 14.91
C GLY A 28 4.27 13.99 13.65
N VAL A 29 5.32 13.17 13.48
CA VAL A 29 5.50 12.30 12.30
C VAL A 29 4.91 10.92 12.53
N ARG A 30 4.22 10.41 11.52
CA ARG A 30 3.72 9.03 11.50
C ARG A 30 4.69 8.11 10.76
N ILE A 31 4.83 6.89 11.25
CA ILE A 31 5.59 5.81 10.61
C ILE A 31 4.62 4.90 9.88
N VAL A 32 4.90 4.60 8.62
CA VAL A 32 4.09 3.69 7.82
C VAL A 32 4.96 2.55 7.31
N LEU A 33 4.59 1.32 7.67
CA LEU A 33 5.25 0.13 7.13
C LEU A 33 4.79 -0.09 5.69
N TYR A 34 5.75 -0.13 4.78
CA TYR A 34 5.52 -0.29 3.35
C TYR A 34 5.86 -1.73 2.95
N PRO A 35 4.86 -2.55 2.57
CA PRO A 35 5.09 -3.92 2.13
C PRO A 35 5.95 -3.97 0.87
N HIS A 36 6.80 -4.97 0.80
CA HIS A 36 7.60 -5.24 -0.39
C HIS A 36 7.86 -6.74 -0.54
N LYS A 37 7.43 -7.32 -1.65
CA LYS A 37 7.65 -8.74 -1.95
C LYS A 37 9.12 -9.12 -1.77
N GLY A 38 9.37 -10.20 -1.04
CA GLY A 38 10.73 -10.69 -0.74
C GLY A 38 11.40 -10.03 0.47
N PHE A 39 10.71 -9.13 1.19
CA PHE A 39 11.17 -8.54 2.45
C PHE A 39 10.45 -9.19 3.64
N LEU A 40 10.82 -8.80 4.86
CA LEU A 40 10.17 -9.27 6.09
C LEU A 40 8.67 -8.97 6.12
N VAL A 41 8.29 -7.84 5.55
CA VAL A 41 6.89 -7.43 5.36
C VAL A 41 6.61 -7.40 3.87
N ALA A 42 5.93 -8.40 3.35
CA ALA A 42 5.56 -8.51 1.95
C ALA A 42 4.11 -8.09 1.67
N THR A 43 3.25 -8.11 2.70
CA THR A 43 1.83 -7.73 2.62
C THR A 43 1.44 -6.75 3.73
N ALA A 44 0.30 -6.06 3.56
CA ALA A 44 -0.23 -5.16 4.58
C ALA A 44 -0.60 -5.91 5.88
N GLU A 45 -1.12 -7.14 5.77
CA GLU A 45 -1.44 -7.97 6.93
C GLU A 45 -0.20 -8.39 7.72
N GLU A 46 0.91 -8.69 7.04
CA GLU A 46 2.21 -8.94 7.71
C GLU A 46 2.72 -7.69 8.41
N GLY A 47 2.58 -6.51 7.77
CA GLY A 47 2.89 -5.24 8.41
C GLY A 47 2.02 -4.96 9.64
N LEU A 48 0.72 -5.23 9.54
CA LEU A 48 -0.22 -5.07 10.65
C LEU A 48 0.15 -5.93 11.87
N ARG A 49 0.68 -7.13 11.65
CA ARG A 49 1.17 -8.00 12.71
C ARG A 49 2.28 -7.33 13.54
N ILE A 50 3.19 -6.62 12.87
CA ILE A 50 4.26 -5.85 13.52
C ILE A 50 3.69 -4.58 14.18
N VAL A 51 2.82 -3.83 13.50
CA VAL A 51 2.17 -2.62 14.04
C VAL A 51 1.49 -2.91 15.38
N ARG A 52 0.75 -4.01 15.47
CA ARG A 52 0.11 -4.44 16.73
C ARG A 52 1.11 -4.70 17.85
N GLN A 53 2.27 -5.29 17.54
CA GLN A 53 3.34 -5.51 18.52
C GLN A 53 4.05 -4.20 18.90
N VAL A 54 4.17 -3.24 17.98
CA VAL A 54 4.72 -1.90 18.26
C VAL A 54 3.86 -1.17 19.28
N GLY A 55 2.54 -1.20 19.14
CA GLY A 55 1.59 -0.60 20.09
C GLY A 55 1.76 0.93 20.19
N ARG A 56 1.97 1.62 19.06
CA ARG A 56 2.07 3.08 19.00
C ARG A 56 1.04 3.64 18.01
N PRO A 57 0.27 4.69 18.39
CA PRO A 57 -0.81 5.23 17.55
C PRO A 57 -0.30 5.94 16.28
N ASN A 58 0.97 6.33 16.26
CA ASN A 58 1.60 6.94 15.09
C ASN A 58 2.25 5.92 14.13
N VAL A 59 1.96 4.62 14.28
CA VAL A 59 2.46 3.56 13.40
C VAL A 59 1.30 2.86 12.70
N GLY A 60 1.40 2.74 11.38
CA GLY A 60 0.41 2.06 10.56
C GLY A 60 1.03 1.31 9.39
N VAL A 61 0.19 0.83 8.49
CA VAL A 61 0.58 0.07 7.31
C VAL A 61 0.19 0.79 6.02
N THR A 62 0.89 0.45 4.93
CA THR A 62 0.49 0.75 3.56
C THR A 62 -0.22 -0.47 2.97
N PHE A 63 -1.37 -0.27 2.34
CA PHE A 63 -1.86 -1.19 1.33
C PHE A 63 -1.17 -0.84 0.00
N ASN A 64 -0.42 -1.78 -0.57
CA ASN A 64 0.21 -1.61 -1.88
C ASN A 64 -0.36 -2.65 -2.85
N LEU A 65 -1.19 -2.21 -3.80
CA LEU A 65 -1.89 -3.08 -4.74
C LEU A 65 -0.95 -4.05 -5.46
N ALA A 66 0.16 -3.55 -6.00
CA ALA A 66 1.09 -4.39 -6.75
C ALA A 66 1.72 -5.50 -5.88
N HIS A 67 2.10 -5.17 -4.65
CA HIS A 67 2.70 -6.15 -3.75
C HIS A 67 1.68 -7.15 -3.21
N GLU A 68 0.43 -6.72 -2.98
CA GLU A 68 -0.66 -7.63 -2.62
C GLU A 68 -0.95 -8.64 -3.74
N ILE A 69 -1.07 -8.17 -4.99
CA ILE A 69 -1.25 -9.06 -6.15
C ILE A 69 -0.06 -10.02 -6.28
N ALA A 70 1.17 -9.50 -6.21
CA ALA A 70 2.38 -10.31 -6.32
C ALA A 70 2.54 -11.32 -5.17
N ALA A 71 1.89 -11.10 -4.03
CA ALA A 71 1.81 -12.04 -2.91
C ALA A 71 0.65 -13.06 -3.04
N GLY A 72 -0.17 -12.97 -4.10
CA GLY A 72 -1.28 -13.88 -4.34
C GLY A 72 -2.63 -13.43 -3.76
N ASN A 73 -2.74 -12.18 -3.31
CA ASN A 73 -3.94 -11.64 -2.66
C ASN A 73 -4.96 -11.02 -3.64
N ALA A 74 -4.79 -11.19 -4.98
CA ALA A 74 -5.65 -10.55 -5.98
C ALA A 74 -7.15 -10.79 -5.76
N ALA A 75 -7.53 -11.98 -5.30
CA ALA A 75 -8.94 -12.34 -5.06
C ALA A 75 -9.49 -11.83 -3.70
N ARG A 76 -8.65 -11.25 -2.83
CA ARG A 76 -9.04 -10.88 -1.46
C ARG A 76 -8.61 -9.46 -1.03
N LEU A 77 -8.38 -8.58 -2.01
CA LEU A 77 -7.90 -7.20 -1.74
C LEU A 77 -8.78 -6.45 -0.75
N ASP A 78 -10.11 -6.58 -0.86
CA ASP A 78 -11.05 -5.97 0.07
C ASP A 78 -10.92 -6.49 1.50
N ALA A 79 -10.71 -7.80 1.67
CA ALA A 79 -10.50 -8.41 2.99
C ALA A 79 -9.18 -7.94 3.62
N VAL A 80 -8.12 -7.76 2.83
CA VAL A 80 -6.84 -7.19 3.31
C VAL A 80 -7.04 -5.76 3.84
N ILE A 81 -7.75 -4.92 3.09
CA ILE A 81 -8.08 -3.54 3.49
C ILE A 81 -8.90 -3.53 4.78
N GLU A 82 -9.93 -4.37 4.86
CA GLU A 82 -10.80 -4.48 6.03
C GLU A 82 -10.02 -4.93 7.27
N THR A 83 -9.12 -5.90 7.12
CA THR A 83 -8.26 -6.38 8.21
C THR A 83 -7.33 -5.28 8.74
N CYS A 84 -6.85 -4.39 7.88
CA CYS A 84 -5.98 -3.27 8.28
C CYS A 84 -6.74 -2.18 9.06
N GLY A 85 -8.01 -1.94 8.73
CA GLY A 85 -8.89 -1.02 9.47
C GLY A 85 -8.25 0.35 9.72
N GLU A 86 -8.30 0.81 10.96
CA GLU A 86 -7.75 2.11 11.41
C GLU A 86 -6.21 2.22 11.29
N HIS A 87 -5.51 1.10 11.17
CA HIS A 87 -4.07 1.09 10.96
C HIS A 87 -3.66 1.32 9.51
N LEU A 88 -4.60 1.45 8.58
CA LEU A 88 -4.32 1.76 7.18
C LEU A 88 -4.01 3.25 7.02
N PHE A 89 -2.72 3.60 6.92
CA PHE A 89 -2.27 4.99 6.85
C PHE A 89 -1.95 5.49 5.44
N LEU A 90 -1.68 4.59 4.51
CA LEU A 90 -1.35 4.89 3.13
C LEU A 90 -1.90 3.82 2.21
N VAL A 91 -2.40 4.22 1.06
CA VAL A 91 -2.78 3.33 -0.03
C VAL A 91 -1.94 3.66 -1.25
N SER A 92 -1.38 2.65 -1.90
CA SER A 92 -0.66 2.77 -3.17
C SER A 92 -1.36 1.93 -4.22
N ILE A 93 -1.78 2.58 -5.31
CA ILE A 93 -2.53 1.97 -6.41
C ILE A 93 -1.79 2.14 -7.74
N ASN A 94 -2.19 1.36 -8.71
CA ASN A 94 -1.76 1.42 -10.11
C ASN A 94 -2.77 0.64 -10.95
N GLY A 95 -2.73 0.74 -12.27
CA GLY A 95 -3.39 -0.21 -13.14
C GLY A 95 -2.73 -1.58 -13.01
N ALA A 96 -3.52 -2.65 -13.01
CA ALA A 96 -3.00 -3.99 -12.76
C ALA A 96 -3.83 -5.08 -13.42
N ASP A 97 -3.18 -6.19 -13.75
CA ASP A 97 -3.84 -7.48 -13.94
C ASP A 97 -3.73 -8.31 -12.65
N PRO A 98 -4.65 -9.27 -12.40
CA PRO A 98 -4.70 -10.01 -11.13
C PRO A 98 -3.55 -11.01 -10.97
N GLU A 99 -2.78 -11.25 -12.03
CA GLU A 99 -1.64 -12.17 -12.07
C GLU A 99 -0.63 -11.78 -13.14
N GLY A 100 0.57 -12.37 -13.08
CA GLY A 100 1.65 -12.16 -14.04
C GLY A 100 2.91 -11.58 -13.42
N GLY A 101 3.85 -11.18 -14.26
CA GLY A 101 5.07 -10.49 -13.84
C GLY A 101 4.82 -9.03 -13.47
N TRP A 102 5.88 -8.35 -13.06
CA TRP A 102 5.77 -6.94 -12.63
C TRP A 102 5.20 -6.02 -13.71
N GLU A 103 5.45 -6.31 -14.99
CA GLU A 103 4.91 -5.56 -16.14
C GLU A 103 3.39 -5.68 -16.29
N ARG A 104 2.78 -6.68 -15.63
CA ARG A 104 1.33 -6.89 -15.59
C ARG A 104 0.70 -6.37 -14.31
N VAL A 105 1.40 -6.48 -13.19
CA VAL A 105 0.88 -6.03 -11.88
C VAL A 105 1.19 -4.56 -11.58
N ILE A 106 2.07 -3.90 -12.37
CA ILE A 106 2.30 -2.45 -12.30
C ILE A 106 2.14 -1.84 -13.68
N ARG A 107 1.02 -1.18 -13.92
CA ARG A 107 0.64 -0.56 -15.19
C ARG A 107 0.16 0.88 -14.96
N PRO A 108 0.09 1.72 -16.01
CA PRO A 108 -0.63 2.99 -15.93
C PRO A 108 -2.07 2.77 -15.42
N LEU A 109 -2.62 3.74 -14.72
CA LEU A 109 -3.92 3.59 -14.04
C LEU A 109 -5.11 3.34 -15.00
N ASP A 110 -4.95 3.68 -16.27
CA ASP A 110 -5.92 3.43 -17.34
C ASP A 110 -5.79 2.05 -17.99
N GLU A 111 -4.90 1.20 -17.49
CA GLU A 111 -4.63 -0.14 -18.02
C GLU A 111 -4.85 -1.23 -16.97
N GLY A 112 -5.00 -2.49 -17.44
CA GLY A 112 -5.22 -3.65 -16.58
C GLY A 112 -6.70 -3.98 -16.38
N THR A 113 -6.94 -5.12 -15.74
CA THR A 113 -8.28 -5.72 -15.59
C THR A 113 -8.78 -5.73 -14.14
N VAL A 114 -7.91 -5.37 -13.17
CA VAL A 114 -8.32 -5.19 -11.77
C VAL A 114 -9.20 -3.95 -11.64
N ASP A 115 -10.35 -4.08 -10.98
CA ASP A 115 -11.26 -2.96 -10.70
C ASP A 115 -10.69 -2.02 -9.62
N VAL A 116 -9.66 -1.24 -10.00
CA VAL A 116 -9.00 -0.29 -9.09
C VAL A 116 -9.94 0.86 -8.71
N ARG A 117 -10.84 1.29 -9.62
CA ARG A 117 -11.85 2.31 -9.31
C ARG A 117 -12.77 1.84 -8.19
N GLY A 118 -13.34 0.64 -8.33
CA GLY A 118 -14.21 0.06 -7.30
C GLY A 118 -13.47 -0.12 -5.97
N LEU A 119 -12.19 -0.52 -5.99
CA LEU A 119 -11.36 -0.60 -4.80
C LEU A 119 -11.27 0.76 -4.07
N VAL A 120 -10.99 1.83 -4.79
CA VAL A 120 -10.91 3.21 -4.23
C VAL A 120 -12.27 3.67 -3.69
N GLN A 121 -13.36 3.37 -4.39
CA GLN A 121 -14.71 3.68 -3.92
C GLN A 121 -15.04 2.94 -2.62
N ARG A 122 -14.71 1.65 -2.52
CA ARG A 122 -14.92 0.86 -1.31
C ARG A 122 -14.06 1.34 -0.13
N LEU A 123 -12.83 1.80 -0.38
CA LEU A 123 -12.00 2.46 0.63
C LEU A 123 -12.71 3.70 1.19
N ALA A 124 -13.23 4.57 0.33
CA ALA A 124 -13.95 5.77 0.75
C ALA A 124 -15.22 5.43 1.54
N GLN A 125 -15.99 4.43 1.09
CA GLN A 125 -17.19 3.94 1.79
C GLN A 125 -16.89 3.40 3.20
N ARG A 126 -15.69 2.85 3.41
CA ARG A 126 -15.20 2.40 4.73
C ARG A 126 -14.62 3.54 5.58
N GLY A 127 -14.72 4.79 5.13
CA GLY A 127 -14.23 5.97 5.87
C GLY A 127 -12.72 6.22 5.74
N TYR A 128 -12.03 5.57 4.80
CA TYR A 128 -10.62 5.88 4.58
C TYR A 128 -10.47 7.29 4.02
N ALA A 129 -9.80 8.16 4.77
CA ALA A 129 -9.51 9.55 4.40
C ALA A 129 -7.99 9.83 4.26
N GLY A 130 -7.18 8.79 4.28
CA GLY A 130 -5.73 8.89 4.13
C GLY A 130 -5.29 9.15 2.68
N PRO A 131 -3.99 9.38 2.47
CA PRO A 131 -3.44 9.61 1.13
C PRO A 131 -3.51 8.35 0.26
N VAL A 132 -3.77 8.59 -1.05
CA VAL A 132 -3.69 7.56 -2.10
C VAL A 132 -2.61 7.98 -3.07
N GLY A 133 -1.57 7.16 -3.20
CA GLY A 133 -0.44 7.39 -4.09
C GLY A 133 -0.49 6.49 -5.32
N LEU A 134 0.12 6.96 -6.41
CA LEU A 134 0.28 6.19 -7.64
C LEU A 134 1.63 5.47 -7.65
N GLN A 135 1.62 4.15 -7.86
CA GLN A 135 2.82 3.35 -8.10
C GLN A 135 3.14 3.33 -9.59
N CYS A 136 4.38 3.73 -9.93
CA CYS A 136 4.84 3.81 -11.32
C CYS A 136 6.17 3.07 -11.56
N TYR A 137 6.58 2.19 -10.66
CA TYR A 137 7.88 1.52 -10.76
C TYR A 137 8.00 0.72 -12.05
N ALA A 138 9.09 0.97 -12.79
CA ALA A 138 9.50 0.24 -14.01
C ALA A 138 8.47 0.22 -15.16
N ILE A 139 7.45 1.08 -15.15
CA ILE A 139 6.57 1.26 -16.31
C ILE A 139 7.40 1.85 -17.45
N LYS A 140 7.35 1.18 -18.61
CA LYS A 140 8.08 1.63 -19.81
C LYS A 140 7.31 2.75 -20.52
N GLY A 141 8.03 3.74 -21.02
CA GLY A 141 7.48 4.85 -21.78
C GLY A 141 7.91 6.21 -21.24
N ASP A 142 7.38 7.27 -21.80
CA ASP A 142 7.61 8.63 -21.34
C ASP A 142 6.88 8.89 -20.03
N PRO A 143 7.58 9.23 -18.91
CA PRO A 143 6.97 9.38 -17.59
C PRO A 143 5.89 10.45 -17.55
N GLU A 144 6.05 11.56 -18.26
CA GLU A 144 5.06 12.64 -18.28
C GLU A 144 3.76 12.18 -18.92
N THR A 145 3.83 11.50 -20.06
CA THR A 145 2.67 10.93 -20.75
C THR A 145 1.95 9.92 -19.88
N LEU A 146 2.68 9.02 -19.22
CA LEU A 146 2.11 7.98 -18.34
C LEU A 146 1.40 8.59 -17.13
N LEU A 147 2.00 9.62 -16.51
CA LEU A 147 1.39 10.34 -15.39
C LEU A 147 0.17 11.13 -15.83
N ARG A 148 0.20 11.82 -16.97
CA ARG A 148 -0.95 12.55 -17.52
C ARG A 148 -2.14 11.62 -17.77
N ARG A 149 -1.91 10.45 -18.37
CA ARG A 149 -2.95 9.42 -18.60
C ARG A 149 -3.55 8.95 -17.27
N SER A 150 -2.70 8.53 -16.34
CA SER A 150 -3.13 8.04 -15.02
C SER A 150 -3.91 9.11 -14.24
N MET A 151 -3.46 10.37 -14.27
CA MET A 151 -4.15 11.48 -13.62
C MET A 151 -5.46 11.86 -14.30
N ALA A 152 -5.56 11.70 -15.62
CA ALA A 152 -6.84 11.90 -16.33
C ALA A 152 -7.90 10.91 -15.81
N VAL A 153 -7.56 9.64 -15.70
CA VAL A 153 -8.44 8.60 -15.10
C VAL A 153 -8.78 8.93 -13.65
N TRP A 154 -7.78 9.22 -12.82
CA TRP A 154 -8.00 9.55 -11.40
C TRP A 154 -8.99 10.70 -11.20
N ARG A 155 -8.89 11.75 -12.02
CA ARG A 155 -9.80 12.90 -11.94
C ARG A 155 -11.26 12.50 -12.21
N THR A 156 -11.51 11.54 -13.10
CA THR A 156 -12.88 11.04 -13.34
C THR A 156 -13.48 10.31 -12.14
N TRP A 157 -12.63 9.75 -11.27
CA TRP A 157 -13.07 9.05 -10.07
C TRP A 157 -13.39 10.00 -8.91
N SER A 158 -12.61 11.10 -8.79
CA SER A 158 -12.74 12.09 -7.71
C SER A 158 -13.90 13.07 -7.91
N THR A 159 -14.43 13.24 -9.14
CA THR A 159 -15.57 14.11 -9.43
C THR A 159 -16.93 13.46 -9.12
N ALA A 160 -16.95 12.20 -8.72
CA ALA A 160 -18.17 11.44 -8.41
C ALA A 160 -18.45 11.35 -6.89
N ARG A 161 -18.00 12.34 -6.10
CA ARG A 161 -18.31 12.50 -4.66
C ARG A 161 -19.54 13.35 -4.45
#